data_ac043b9a20afa1ff74649e286afa0307
#
_entry.id   ac043b9a20afa1ff74649e286afa0307
#
_cell.length_a   1.000
_cell.length_b   1.000
_cell.length_c   1.000
_cell.angle_alpha   90.00
_cell.angle_beta   90.00
_cell.angle_gamma   90.00
#
_symmetry.space_group_name_H-M   'P 1'
#
loop_
_entity.id
_entity.type
_entity.pdbx_description
1 polymer ?
#
loop_
_entity_poly.entity_id
_entity_poly.type
_entity_poly.pdbx_seq_one_letter_code
_entity_poly.pdbx_strand_id
1 'polypeptide(L)'
;MPRHRSYLLPELVLTAGALLVLVLDVLLPRTQRGLLAWATLGVLAATTIALKPFISAHVEIAHGLIAVDRFALYFKLIFLASAALTVLLSVRYLEVEGASPGEYYFLILCATLGMMFMAGGIDLVTIIVGLETMAVSFYILAGFIKPNQRSNEAAVKYFLLGAFSLGILLYGMSLMYGLSGTTNLRAIATALAGQERDPRLVLAVILVVAGIGFKIAAVPFHMWAPDVYEGAPTPITAFLSVGSKAASFAILLRIFLEGMPTMGPEWRLLFEVLAIMTMVMGNLAALTQSNLKRMLAYSSIAHAGYLLMGVVAGTTRGVSAMLIYLGVYTFMQLGAFAVIVMLRRQDAVSYTHLTLPTIL
;
A
#
# COMPACT_ATOMS: atom_id res chain seq x y z
N MET A 1 -22.67 -4.45 24.03
CA MET A 1 -21.52 -5.21 23.52
C MET A 1 -21.73 -6.00 22.20
N PRO A 2 -22.91 -6.48 21.77
CA PRO A 2 -23.03 -7.20 20.49
C PRO A 2 -22.85 -6.33 19.24
N ARG A 3 -23.12 -5.02 19.29
CA ARG A 3 -23.02 -4.12 18.11
C ARG A 3 -21.59 -3.85 17.62
N HIS A 4 -20.56 -3.93 18.47
CA HIS A 4 -19.18 -3.65 18.05
C HIS A 4 -18.57 -4.73 17.13
N ARG A 5 -18.99 -6.00 17.27
CA ARG A 5 -18.51 -7.10 16.42
C ARG A 5 -18.99 -6.99 14.96
N SER A 6 -20.14 -6.35 14.73
CA SER A 6 -20.65 -6.17 13.38
C SER A 6 -19.82 -5.21 12.53
N TYR A 7 -19.13 -4.24 13.13
CA TYR A 7 -18.32 -3.26 12.42
C TYR A 7 -17.00 -3.81 11.86
N LEU A 8 -16.52 -4.96 12.37
CA LEU A 8 -15.37 -5.70 11.84
C LEU A 8 -15.78 -6.80 10.83
N LEU A 9 -17.06 -6.86 10.47
CA LEU A 9 -17.56 -7.88 9.54
C LEU A 9 -16.76 -7.94 8.23
N PRO A 10 -16.41 -6.83 7.56
CA PRO A 10 -15.62 -6.89 6.33
C PRO A 10 -14.24 -7.55 6.52
N GLU A 11 -13.52 -7.19 7.59
CA GLU A 11 -12.22 -7.77 7.93
C GLU A 11 -12.34 -9.25 8.29
N LEU A 12 -13.40 -9.64 9.00
CA LEU A 12 -13.67 -11.05 9.35
C LEU A 12 -14.00 -11.88 8.11
N VAL A 13 -14.83 -11.33 7.20
CA VAL A 13 -15.15 -12.00 5.92
C VAL A 13 -13.90 -12.20 5.09
N LEU A 14 -13.04 -11.17 4.99
CA LEU A 14 -11.79 -11.26 4.26
C LEU A 14 -10.83 -12.29 4.88
N THR A 15 -10.71 -12.29 6.21
CA THR A 15 -9.85 -13.24 6.94
C THR A 15 -10.34 -14.68 6.78
N ALA A 16 -11.63 -14.91 6.98
CA ALA A 16 -12.23 -16.24 6.79
C ALA A 16 -12.10 -16.72 5.35
N GLY A 17 -12.29 -15.79 4.38
CA GLY A 17 -12.10 -16.06 2.97
C GLY A 17 -10.64 -16.38 2.61
N ALA A 18 -9.67 -15.69 3.19
CA ALA A 18 -8.25 -15.99 2.98
C ALA A 18 -7.90 -17.41 3.47
N LEU A 19 -8.36 -17.77 4.67
CA LEU A 19 -8.18 -19.14 5.19
C LEU A 19 -8.89 -20.18 4.33
N LEU A 20 -10.10 -19.86 3.85
CA LEU A 20 -10.84 -20.74 2.94
C LEU A 20 -10.06 -21.00 1.65
N VAL A 21 -9.50 -19.96 1.02
CA VAL A 21 -8.69 -20.10 -0.22
C VAL A 21 -7.48 -20.99 0.04
N LEU A 22 -6.82 -20.83 1.18
CA LEU A 22 -5.67 -21.69 1.57
C LEU A 22 -6.08 -23.15 1.76
N VAL A 23 -7.21 -23.41 2.42
CA VAL A 23 -7.75 -24.76 2.60
C VAL A 23 -8.17 -25.38 1.27
N LEU A 24 -8.81 -24.60 0.39
CA LEU A 24 -9.19 -25.05 -0.94
C LEU A 24 -7.98 -25.42 -1.81
N ASP A 25 -6.84 -24.72 -1.68
CA ASP A 25 -5.62 -25.07 -2.42
C ASP A 25 -5.09 -26.47 -2.06
N VAL A 26 -5.25 -26.87 -0.79
CA VAL A 26 -4.85 -28.21 -0.33
C VAL A 26 -5.84 -29.28 -0.78
N LEU A 27 -7.14 -28.97 -0.78
CA LEU A 27 -8.20 -29.94 -1.08
C LEU A 27 -8.42 -30.15 -2.58
N LEU A 28 -8.19 -29.11 -3.41
CA LEU A 28 -8.44 -29.18 -4.84
C LEU A 28 -7.32 -29.90 -5.59
N PRO A 29 -7.67 -30.80 -6.54
CA PRO A 29 -6.69 -31.40 -7.43
C PRO A 29 -6.04 -30.33 -8.31
N ARG A 30 -4.81 -30.58 -8.74
CA ARG A 30 -4.01 -29.61 -9.52
C ARG A 30 -4.74 -29.08 -10.76
N THR A 31 -5.56 -29.89 -11.39
CA THR A 31 -6.35 -29.55 -12.59
C THR A 31 -7.46 -28.52 -12.32
N GLN A 32 -7.90 -28.38 -11.07
CA GLN A 32 -9.00 -27.47 -10.70
C GLN A 32 -8.51 -26.21 -9.94
N ARG A 33 -7.22 -26.05 -9.75
CA ARG A 33 -6.65 -24.89 -9.03
C ARG A 33 -6.96 -23.53 -9.69
N GLY A 34 -7.35 -23.49 -10.95
CA GLY A 34 -7.88 -22.29 -11.60
C GLY A 34 -9.14 -21.74 -10.92
N LEU A 35 -9.90 -22.58 -10.20
CA LEU A 35 -11.07 -22.14 -9.42
C LEU A 35 -10.70 -21.24 -8.23
N LEU A 36 -9.47 -21.30 -7.75
CA LEU A 36 -8.99 -20.46 -6.64
C LEU A 36 -9.04 -18.96 -6.96
N ALA A 37 -8.81 -18.59 -8.21
CA ALA A 37 -8.96 -17.20 -8.64
C ALA A 37 -10.41 -16.72 -8.48
N TRP A 38 -11.36 -17.54 -8.89
CA TRP A 38 -12.79 -17.23 -8.78
C TRP A 38 -13.27 -17.23 -7.32
N ALA A 39 -12.78 -18.17 -6.51
CA ALA A 39 -13.03 -18.17 -5.07
C ALA A 39 -12.51 -16.89 -4.41
N THR A 40 -11.30 -16.46 -4.76
CA THR A 40 -10.70 -15.23 -4.26
C THR A 40 -11.51 -13.99 -4.67
N LEU A 41 -11.94 -13.91 -5.94
CA LEU A 41 -12.84 -12.84 -6.40
C LEU A 41 -14.18 -12.86 -5.65
N GLY A 42 -14.73 -14.05 -5.39
CA GLY A 42 -15.93 -14.22 -4.56
C GLY A 42 -15.75 -13.67 -3.15
N VAL A 43 -14.60 -13.94 -2.51
CA VAL A 43 -14.25 -13.39 -1.19
C VAL A 43 -14.17 -11.87 -1.22
N LEU A 44 -13.49 -11.29 -2.22
CA LEU A 44 -13.38 -9.84 -2.38
C LEU A 44 -14.74 -9.17 -2.63
N ALA A 45 -15.61 -9.81 -3.43
CA ALA A 45 -16.97 -9.35 -3.66
C ALA A 45 -17.82 -9.42 -2.38
N ALA A 46 -17.76 -10.53 -1.63
CA ALA A 46 -18.45 -10.68 -0.35
C ALA A 46 -17.98 -9.63 0.67
N THR A 47 -16.68 -9.37 0.74
CA THR A 47 -16.10 -8.32 1.60
C THR A 47 -16.61 -6.93 1.19
N THR A 48 -16.69 -6.66 -0.12
CA THR A 48 -17.23 -5.39 -0.63
C THR A 48 -18.71 -5.22 -0.27
N ILE A 49 -19.50 -6.29 -0.35
CA ILE A 49 -20.91 -6.27 0.07
C ILE A 49 -21.02 -6.04 1.58
N ALA A 50 -20.14 -6.65 2.37
CA ALA A 50 -20.09 -6.46 3.83
C ALA A 50 -19.76 -5.03 4.27
N LEU A 51 -19.21 -4.17 3.40
CA LEU A 51 -18.99 -2.75 3.67
C LEU A 51 -20.29 -1.91 3.58
N LYS A 52 -21.30 -2.35 2.81
CA LYS A 52 -22.51 -1.55 2.54
C LYS A 52 -23.22 -1.02 3.80
N PRO A 53 -23.40 -1.80 4.90
CA PRO A 53 -24.09 -1.32 6.09
C PRO A 53 -23.37 -0.15 6.79
N PHE A 54 -22.09 0.07 6.47
CA PHE A 54 -21.23 1.02 7.19
C PHE A 54 -20.96 2.32 6.43
N ILE A 55 -21.63 2.56 5.29
CA ILE A 55 -21.44 3.74 4.43
C ILE A 55 -21.66 5.07 5.20
N SER A 56 -22.58 5.08 6.15
CA SER A 56 -22.89 6.25 6.97
C SER A 56 -22.35 6.14 8.41
N ALA A 57 -21.53 5.12 8.69
CA ALA A 57 -20.99 4.95 10.02
C ALA A 57 -19.92 6.00 10.34
N HIS A 58 -19.94 6.49 11.56
CA HIS A 58 -18.88 7.32 12.16
C HIS A 58 -18.72 6.84 13.59
N VAL A 59 -18.00 5.74 13.79
CA VAL A 59 -17.89 5.07 15.09
C VAL A 59 -16.44 4.64 15.31
N GLU A 60 -15.99 4.79 16.54
CA GLU A 60 -14.75 4.17 17.02
C GLU A 60 -15.08 2.85 17.71
N ILE A 61 -14.31 1.84 17.38
CA ILE A 61 -14.49 0.50 17.94
C ILE A 61 -13.18 0.00 18.59
N ALA A 62 -13.30 -1.13 19.31
CA ALA A 62 -12.15 -1.76 19.98
C ALA A 62 -11.41 -0.77 20.90
N HIS A 63 -12.13 -0.03 21.75
CA HIS A 63 -11.55 0.95 22.67
C HIS A 63 -10.71 2.06 22.00
N GLY A 64 -11.12 2.53 20.80
CA GLY A 64 -10.43 3.58 20.07
C GLY A 64 -9.23 3.10 19.24
N LEU A 65 -9.15 1.80 18.93
CA LEU A 65 -8.10 1.29 18.06
C LEU A 65 -8.42 1.49 16.58
N ILE A 66 -9.70 1.45 16.21
CA ILE A 66 -10.17 1.46 14.81
C ILE A 66 -11.32 2.44 14.65
N ALA A 67 -11.22 3.28 13.62
CA ALA A 67 -12.32 4.12 13.16
C ALA A 67 -13.04 3.45 11.98
N VAL A 68 -14.36 3.43 12.06
CA VAL A 68 -15.26 3.06 10.95
C VAL A 68 -15.90 4.34 10.46
N ASP A 69 -15.31 4.93 9.42
CA ASP A 69 -15.69 6.21 8.85
C ASP A 69 -15.64 6.19 7.31
N ARG A 70 -16.09 7.25 6.68
CA ARG A 70 -16.09 7.39 5.22
C ARG A 70 -14.68 7.37 4.63
N PHE A 71 -13.70 7.86 5.38
CA PHE A 71 -12.30 7.84 4.98
C PHE A 71 -11.78 6.39 4.86
N ALA A 72 -11.91 5.60 5.93
CA ALA A 72 -11.53 4.19 5.91
C ALA A 72 -12.30 3.41 4.83
N LEU A 73 -13.59 3.66 4.69
CA LEU A 73 -14.44 3.01 3.68
C LEU A 73 -13.92 3.27 2.26
N TYR A 74 -13.58 4.52 1.93
CA TYR A 74 -13.05 4.89 0.62
C TYR A 74 -11.77 4.11 0.28
N PHE A 75 -10.82 4.08 1.20
CA PHE A 75 -9.57 3.34 1.02
C PHE A 75 -9.79 1.83 0.92
N LYS A 76 -10.67 1.25 1.74
CA LYS A 76 -11.04 -0.17 1.66
C LYS A 76 -11.58 -0.53 0.28
N LEU A 77 -12.41 0.32 -0.33
CA LEU A 77 -12.89 0.09 -1.70
C LEU A 77 -11.76 0.12 -2.73
N ILE A 78 -10.80 1.05 -2.62
CA ILE A 78 -9.61 1.08 -3.47
C ILE A 78 -8.81 -0.23 -3.32
N PHE A 79 -8.59 -0.70 -2.09
CA PHE A 79 -7.82 -1.93 -1.84
C PHE A 79 -8.50 -3.16 -2.42
N LEU A 80 -9.81 -3.29 -2.21
CA LEU A 80 -10.59 -4.42 -2.75
C LEU A 80 -10.62 -4.40 -4.28
N ALA A 81 -10.81 -3.23 -4.90
CA ALA A 81 -10.77 -3.07 -6.35
C ALA A 81 -9.38 -3.41 -6.92
N SER A 82 -8.30 -2.89 -6.29
CA SER A 82 -6.94 -3.17 -6.72
C SER A 82 -6.57 -4.65 -6.58
N ALA A 83 -6.98 -5.29 -5.48
CA ALA A 83 -6.80 -6.74 -5.28
C ALA A 83 -7.56 -7.56 -6.32
N ALA A 84 -8.83 -7.22 -6.59
CA ALA A 84 -9.64 -7.92 -7.59
C ALA A 84 -9.03 -7.83 -8.99
N LEU A 85 -8.63 -6.64 -9.42
CA LEU A 85 -7.95 -6.44 -10.71
C LEU A 85 -6.62 -7.18 -10.76
N THR A 86 -5.85 -7.20 -9.67
CA THR A 86 -4.59 -7.97 -9.58
C THR A 86 -4.84 -9.47 -9.70
N VAL A 87 -5.87 -10.01 -9.06
CA VAL A 87 -6.27 -11.42 -9.21
C VAL A 87 -6.56 -11.73 -10.66
N LEU A 88 -7.35 -10.90 -11.35
CA LEU A 88 -7.66 -11.07 -12.79
C LEU A 88 -6.40 -11.06 -13.66
N LEU A 89 -5.46 -10.14 -13.42
CA LEU A 89 -4.18 -10.07 -14.12
C LEU A 89 -3.30 -11.30 -13.86
N SER A 90 -3.48 -11.95 -12.71
CA SER A 90 -2.64 -13.05 -12.27
C SER A 90 -3.06 -14.39 -12.82
N VAL A 91 -4.31 -14.58 -13.28
CA VAL A 91 -4.84 -15.89 -13.72
C VAL A 91 -3.93 -16.51 -14.78
N ARG A 92 -3.78 -15.83 -15.92
CA ARG A 92 -2.96 -16.32 -17.01
C ARG A 92 -1.47 -16.23 -16.72
N TYR A 93 -1.07 -15.22 -15.92
CA TYR A 93 0.34 -15.02 -15.54
C TYR A 93 0.89 -16.22 -14.76
N LEU A 94 0.17 -16.71 -13.75
CA LEU A 94 0.57 -17.85 -12.92
C LEU A 94 0.60 -19.17 -13.71
N GLU A 95 -0.32 -19.37 -14.65
CA GLU A 95 -0.30 -20.54 -15.54
C GLU A 95 0.99 -20.60 -16.35
N VAL A 96 1.38 -19.46 -16.94
CA VAL A 96 2.62 -19.36 -17.76
C VAL A 96 3.87 -19.55 -16.92
N GLU A 97 3.88 -19.04 -15.68
CA GLU A 97 5.01 -19.20 -14.74
C GLU A 97 5.06 -20.57 -14.06
N GLY A 98 3.99 -21.37 -14.16
CA GLY A 98 3.89 -22.67 -13.48
C GLY A 98 3.89 -22.55 -11.95
N ALA A 99 3.44 -21.39 -11.42
CA ALA A 99 3.45 -21.11 -9.99
C ALA A 99 2.16 -21.56 -9.29
N SER A 100 2.26 -21.91 -7.98
CA SER A 100 1.10 -22.31 -7.18
C SER A 100 0.16 -21.13 -6.95
N PRO A 101 -1.14 -21.22 -7.32
CA PRO A 101 -2.05 -20.10 -7.18
C PRO A 101 -2.57 -19.88 -5.74
N GLY A 102 -2.66 -20.92 -4.91
CA GLY A 102 -3.32 -20.81 -3.62
C GLY A 102 -2.59 -19.91 -2.64
N GLU A 103 -1.31 -20.16 -2.40
CA GLU A 103 -0.46 -19.31 -1.55
C GLU A 103 -0.39 -17.88 -2.07
N TYR A 104 -0.34 -17.72 -3.39
CA TYR A 104 -0.29 -16.41 -4.03
C TYR A 104 -1.55 -15.58 -3.75
N TYR A 105 -2.74 -16.16 -3.95
CA TYR A 105 -4.00 -15.47 -3.69
C TYR A 105 -4.23 -15.24 -2.19
N PHE A 106 -3.84 -16.18 -1.34
CA PHE A 106 -3.85 -16.01 0.11
C PHE A 106 -3.06 -14.78 0.53
N LEU A 107 -1.84 -14.61 0.01
CA LEU A 107 -0.99 -13.46 0.32
C LEU A 107 -1.56 -12.14 -0.20
N ILE A 108 -2.25 -12.12 -1.36
CA ILE A 108 -2.97 -10.94 -1.83
C ILE A 108 -4.07 -10.55 -0.84
N LEU A 109 -4.84 -11.53 -0.34
CA LEU A 109 -5.89 -11.27 0.65
C LEU A 109 -5.30 -10.79 2.00
N CYS A 110 -4.17 -11.36 2.44
CA CYS A 110 -3.45 -10.89 3.64
C CYS A 110 -2.94 -9.46 3.47
N ALA A 111 -2.35 -9.11 2.32
CA ALA A 111 -1.94 -7.75 2.03
C ALA A 111 -3.13 -6.78 2.06
N THR A 112 -4.26 -7.19 1.48
CA THR A 112 -5.50 -6.39 1.47
C THR A 112 -6.03 -6.19 2.89
N LEU A 113 -6.01 -7.22 3.73
CA LEU A 113 -6.40 -7.14 5.14
C LEU A 113 -5.52 -6.15 5.91
N GLY A 114 -4.20 -6.23 5.74
CA GLY A 114 -3.25 -5.30 6.35
C GLY A 114 -3.56 -3.85 5.95
N MET A 115 -3.81 -3.60 4.65
CA MET A 115 -4.18 -2.27 4.14
C MET A 115 -5.50 -1.77 4.74
N MET A 116 -6.51 -2.65 4.94
CA MET A 116 -7.78 -2.28 5.57
C MET A 116 -7.60 -1.83 7.02
N PHE A 117 -6.72 -2.51 7.79
CA PHE A 117 -6.36 -2.08 9.14
C PHE A 117 -5.57 -0.76 9.15
N MET A 118 -4.69 -0.54 8.18
CA MET A 118 -3.98 0.74 8.05
C MET A 118 -4.94 1.92 7.84
N ALA A 119 -5.95 1.78 6.99
CA ALA A 119 -6.90 2.85 6.70
C ALA A 119 -7.87 3.13 7.87
N GLY A 120 -8.29 2.07 8.59
CA GLY A 120 -9.15 2.18 9.76
C GLY A 120 -8.41 2.49 11.06
N GLY A 121 -7.10 2.28 11.12
CA GLY A 121 -6.31 2.44 12.35
C GLY A 121 -6.24 3.90 12.81
N ILE A 122 -6.64 4.15 14.05
CA ILE A 122 -6.47 5.42 14.77
C ILE A 122 -5.61 5.25 16.03
N ASP A 123 -4.88 4.16 16.06
CA ASP A 123 -3.93 3.80 17.10
C ASP A 123 -2.62 3.34 16.45
N LEU A 124 -1.47 3.76 16.99
CA LEU A 124 -0.14 3.47 16.42
C LEU A 124 0.11 1.96 16.29
N VAL A 125 -0.33 1.16 17.27
CA VAL A 125 -0.13 -0.30 17.25
C VAL A 125 -0.96 -0.93 16.14
N THR A 126 -2.22 -0.52 15.98
CA THR A 126 -3.09 -1.02 14.90
C THR A 126 -2.52 -0.68 13.52
N ILE A 127 -2.01 0.55 13.35
CA ILE A 127 -1.37 0.99 12.12
C ILE A 127 -0.15 0.13 11.81
N ILE A 128 0.73 -0.12 12.79
CA ILE A 128 1.95 -0.93 12.62
C ILE A 128 1.60 -2.38 12.26
N VAL A 129 0.67 -3.00 12.99
CA VAL A 129 0.25 -4.39 12.71
C VAL A 129 -0.33 -4.50 11.30
N GLY A 130 -1.18 -3.56 10.89
CA GLY A 130 -1.71 -3.50 9.52
C GLY A 130 -0.59 -3.34 8.49
N LEU A 131 0.34 -2.41 8.73
CA LEU A 131 1.47 -2.12 7.85
C LEU A 131 2.38 -3.34 7.68
N GLU A 132 2.69 -4.05 8.76
CA GLU A 132 3.54 -5.24 8.70
C GLU A 132 2.83 -6.43 8.06
N THR A 133 1.54 -6.63 8.32
CA THR A 133 0.73 -7.65 7.62
C THR A 133 0.77 -7.43 6.11
N MET A 134 0.60 -6.18 5.66
CA MET A 134 0.75 -5.80 4.26
C MET A 134 2.18 -6.02 3.76
N ALA A 135 3.17 -5.52 4.49
CA ALA A 135 4.57 -5.49 4.04
C ALA A 135 5.15 -6.89 3.88
N VAL A 136 4.98 -7.78 4.88
CA VAL A 136 5.45 -9.18 4.83
C VAL A 136 4.79 -9.91 3.66
N SER A 137 3.50 -9.70 3.43
CA SER A 137 2.81 -10.29 2.28
C SER A 137 3.44 -9.85 0.95
N PHE A 138 3.75 -8.55 0.80
CA PHE A 138 4.42 -8.04 -0.40
C PHE A 138 5.87 -8.49 -0.53
N TYR A 139 6.62 -8.66 0.56
CA TYR A 139 7.98 -9.18 0.51
C TYR A 139 8.00 -10.60 -0.08
N ILE A 140 7.09 -11.46 0.35
CA ILE A 140 6.95 -12.83 -0.15
C ILE A 140 6.45 -12.81 -1.60
N LEU A 141 5.44 -11.99 -1.92
CA LEU A 141 4.88 -11.89 -3.27
C LEU A 141 5.90 -11.35 -4.28
N ALA A 142 6.81 -10.44 -3.88
CA ALA A 142 7.87 -9.93 -4.75
C ALA A 142 8.84 -11.04 -5.18
N GLY A 143 9.13 -12.01 -4.29
CA GLY A 143 9.97 -13.16 -4.56
C GLY A 143 9.22 -14.44 -4.92
N PHE A 144 7.94 -14.33 -5.33
CA PHE A 144 7.08 -15.51 -5.47
C PHE A 144 7.55 -16.47 -6.56
N ILE A 145 8.15 -15.98 -7.64
CA ILE A 145 8.69 -16.82 -8.72
C ILE A 145 10.11 -17.26 -8.37
N LYS A 146 10.22 -18.27 -7.52
CA LYS A 146 11.49 -18.77 -6.95
C LYS A 146 12.61 -19.06 -7.96
N PRO A 147 12.37 -19.61 -9.16
CA PRO A 147 13.42 -19.83 -10.15
C PRO A 147 13.99 -18.54 -10.77
N ASN A 148 13.29 -17.40 -10.60
CA ASN A 148 13.71 -16.13 -11.18
C ASN A 148 14.61 -15.36 -10.21
N GLN A 149 15.91 -15.27 -10.54
CA GLN A 149 16.89 -14.56 -9.71
C GLN A 149 16.54 -13.08 -9.48
N ARG A 150 15.97 -12.39 -10.49
CA ARG A 150 15.55 -11.00 -10.35
C ARG A 150 14.40 -10.85 -9.34
N SER A 151 13.47 -11.81 -9.32
CA SER A 151 12.38 -11.84 -8.35
C SER A 151 12.92 -12.02 -6.92
N ASN A 152 13.87 -12.93 -6.73
CA ASN A 152 14.52 -13.16 -5.44
C ASN A 152 15.32 -11.94 -4.98
N GLU A 153 16.09 -11.32 -5.87
CA GLU A 153 16.82 -10.09 -5.58
C GLU A 153 15.89 -8.94 -5.17
N ALA A 154 14.80 -8.76 -5.92
CA ALA A 154 13.76 -7.77 -5.58
C ALA A 154 13.17 -8.00 -4.19
N ALA A 155 12.85 -9.25 -3.84
CA ALA A 155 12.32 -9.59 -2.52
C ALA A 155 13.31 -9.29 -1.39
N VAL A 156 14.58 -9.69 -1.54
CA VAL A 156 15.62 -9.44 -0.54
C VAL A 156 15.87 -7.95 -0.37
N LYS A 157 16.01 -7.19 -1.46
CA LYS A 157 16.17 -5.72 -1.40
C LYS A 157 14.98 -5.06 -0.72
N TYR A 158 13.76 -5.48 -1.08
CA TYR A 158 12.54 -4.90 -0.51
C TYR A 158 12.42 -5.21 0.97
N PHE A 159 12.71 -6.44 1.38
CA PHE A 159 12.69 -6.85 2.79
C PHE A 159 13.74 -6.10 3.62
N LEU A 160 15.01 -6.09 3.20
CA LEU A 160 16.08 -5.47 3.99
C LEU A 160 15.88 -3.95 4.15
N LEU A 161 15.60 -3.25 3.04
CA LEU A 161 15.37 -1.82 3.09
C LEU A 161 14.06 -1.47 3.78
N GLY A 162 13.03 -2.31 3.63
CA GLY A 162 11.74 -2.17 4.30
C GLY A 162 11.84 -2.36 5.80
N ALA A 163 12.57 -3.37 6.27
CA ALA A 163 12.80 -3.62 7.69
C ALA A 163 13.60 -2.48 8.35
N PHE A 164 14.63 -1.96 7.65
CA PHE A 164 15.38 -0.80 8.13
C PHE A 164 14.48 0.45 8.26
N SER A 165 13.68 0.73 7.24
CA SER A 165 12.74 1.85 7.26
C SER A 165 11.67 1.70 8.36
N LEU A 166 11.21 0.46 8.61
CA LEU A 166 10.30 0.18 9.71
C LEU A 166 10.92 0.53 11.06
N GLY A 167 12.20 0.17 11.29
CA GLY A 167 12.91 0.54 12.50
C GLY A 167 12.93 2.05 12.74
N ILE A 168 13.14 2.85 11.68
CA ILE A 168 13.07 4.32 11.74
C ILE A 168 11.67 4.79 12.12
N LEU A 169 10.64 4.24 11.46
CA LEU A 169 9.24 4.58 11.71
C LEU A 169 8.84 4.25 13.15
N LEU A 170 9.17 3.05 13.61
CA LEU A 170 8.88 2.59 14.97
C LEU A 170 9.57 3.45 16.02
N TYR A 171 10.81 3.87 15.77
CA TYR A 171 11.52 4.77 16.69
C TYR A 171 10.82 6.13 16.77
N GLY A 172 10.39 6.71 15.64
CA GLY A 172 9.60 7.93 15.63
C GLY A 172 8.29 7.79 16.42
N MET A 173 7.55 6.70 16.19
CA MET A 173 6.31 6.40 16.92
C MET A 173 6.55 6.14 18.42
N SER A 174 7.66 5.52 18.79
CA SER A 174 8.02 5.32 20.20
C SER A 174 8.31 6.64 20.93
N LEU A 175 8.92 7.61 20.25
CA LEU A 175 9.10 8.95 20.79
C LEU A 175 7.75 9.67 20.96
N MET A 176 6.83 9.54 19.99
CA MET A 176 5.45 10.06 20.15
C MET A 176 4.77 9.46 21.39
N TYR A 177 4.86 8.14 21.55
CA TYR A 177 4.33 7.45 22.73
C TYR A 177 5.01 7.91 24.02
N GLY A 178 6.34 8.00 24.03
CA GLY A 178 7.11 8.45 25.22
C GLY A 178 6.77 9.87 25.67
N LEU A 179 6.38 10.74 24.73
CA LEU A 179 5.98 12.12 25.04
C LEU A 179 4.50 12.25 25.43
N SER A 180 3.63 11.42 24.87
CA SER A 180 2.18 11.52 25.06
C SER A 180 1.61 10.53 26.08
N GLY A 181 2.31 9.41 26.35
CA GLY A 181 1.85 8.33 27.21
C GLY A 181 0.72 7.48 26.63
N THR A 182 0.39 7.64 25.32
CA THR A 182 -0.70 6.93 24.65
C THR A 182 -0.36 6.57 23.21
N THR A 183 -0.99 5.54 22.67
CA THR A 183 -0.87 5.13 21.27
C THR A 183 -2.03 5.61 20.40
N ASN A 184 -3.14 6.08 21.00
CA ASN A 184 -4.29 6.59 20.27
C ASN A 184 -3.98 7.97 19.66
N LEU A 185 -4.17 8.14 18.35
CA LEU A 185 -3.80 9.35 17.62
C LEU A 185 -4.46 10.62 18.15
N ARG A 186 -5.74 10.56 18.51
CA ARG A 186 -6.47 11.74 19.01
C ARG A 186 -6.03 12.12 20.42
N ALA A 187 -5.74 11.13 21.25
CA ALA A 187 -5.17 11.37 22.57
C ALA A 187 -3.73 11.91 22.46
N ILE A 188 -2.94 11.43 21.51
CA ILE A 188 -1.62 11.99 21.18
C ILE A 188 -1.73 13.46 20.80
N ALA A 189 -2.67 13.81 19.90
CA ALA A 189 -2.87 15.20 19.48
C ALA A 189 -3.18 16.13 20.66
N THR A 190 -4.00 15.66 21.61
CA THR A 190 -4.33 16.41 22.82
C THR A 190 -3.15 16.53 23.78
N ALA A 191 -2.41 15.43 24.00
CA ALA A 191 -1.27 15.40 24.93
C ALA A 191 -0.08 16.23 24.43
N LEU A 192 0.13 16.31 23.10
CA LEU A 192 1.25 17.05 22.52
C LEU A 192 0.94 18.52 22.22
N ALA A 193 -0.30 18.98 22.43
CA ALA A 193 -0.67 20.38 22.26
C ALA A 193 0.15 21.27 23.21
N GLY A 194 0.79 22.31 22.66
CA GLY A 194 1.68 23.20 23.40
C GLY A 194 3.14 22.73 23.55
N GLN A 195 3.48 21.58 22.97
CA GLN A 195 4.86 21.04 22.98
C GLN A 195 5.57 21.16 21.61
N GLU A 196 5.10 22.00 20.72
CA GLU A 196 5.54 22.09 19.33
C GLU A 196 7.06 22.41 19.20
N ARG A 197 7.65 23.03 20.23
CA ARG A 197 9.09 23.38 20.28
C ARG A 197 9.95 22.32 20.96
N ASP A 198 9.40 21.21 21.43
CA ASP A 198 10.20 20.14 22.01
C ASP A 198 11.05 19.47 20.93
N PRO A 199 12.40 19.49 21.04
CA PRO A 199 13.27 18.88 20.03
C PRO A 199 13.01 17.37 19.83
N ARG A 200 12.51 16.67 20.86
CA ARG A 200 12.19 15.25 20.80
C ARG A 200 10.96 15.03 19.92
N LEU A 201 9.98 15.93 19.98
CA LEU A 201 8.79 15.87 19.11
C LEU A 201 9.16 16.18 17.66
N VAL A 202 10.02 17.18 17.42
CA VAL A 202 10.55 17.47 16.08
C VAL A 202 11.30 16.25 15.52
N LEU A 203 12.12 15.59 16.33
CA LEU A 203 12.81 14.37 15.92
C LEU A 203 11.82 13.25 15.59
N ALA A 204 10.76 13.07 16.40
CA ALA A 204 9.72 12.09 16.15
C ALA A 204 9.03 12.34 14.78
N VAL A 205 8.68 13.61 14.47
CA VAL A 205 8.11 14.00 13.18
C VAL A 205 9.05 13.63 12.03
N ILE A 206 10.34 13.99 12.12
CA ILE A 206 11.34 13.68 11.07
C ILE A 206 11.43 12.18 10.82
N LEU A 207 11.50 11.37 11.89
CA LEU A 207 11.61 9.91 11.78
C LEU A 207 10.35 9.28 11.18
N VAL A 208 9.16 9.75 11.58
CA VAL A 208 7.89 9.28 11.01
C VAL A 208 7.77 9.67 9.53
N VAL A 209 8.15 10.91 9.18
CA VAL A 209 8.20 11.37 7.77
C VAL A 209 9.16 10.51 6.95
N ALA A 210 10.35 10.20 7.47
CA ALA A 210 11.32 9.35 6.77
C ALA A 210 10.79 7.92 6.56
N GLY A 211 10.20 7.30 7.60
CA GLY A 211 9.64 5.95 7.51
C GLY A 211 8.46 5.85 6.55
N ILE A 212 7.52 6.80 6.58
CA ILE A 212 6.41 6.87 5.63
C ILE A 212 6.90 7.27 4.24
N GLY A 213 7.88 8.17 4.15
CA GLY A 213 8.55 8.56 2.90
C GLY A 213 9.09 7.36 2.14
N PHE A 214 9.69 6.40 2.83
CA PHE A 214 10.10 5.13 2.23
C PHE A 214 8.89 4.35 1.67
N LYS A 215 7.79 4.23 2.43
CA LYS A 215 6.61 3.45 2.01
C LYS A 215 5.92 4.04 0.76
N ILE A 216 5.87 5.36 0.63
CA ILE A 216 5.35 6.03 -0.58
C ILE A 216 6.37 6.16 -1.70
N ALA A 217 7.61 5.73 -1.48
CA ALA A 217 8.75 5.89 -2.37
C ALA A 217 9.07 7.38 -2.69
N ALA A 218 8.97 8.27 -1.69
CA ALA A 218 9.38 9.66 -1.84
C ALA A 218 10.92 9.80 -1.87
N VAL A 219 11.43 10.72 -2.68
CA VAL A 219 12.86 11.05 -2.73
C VAL A 219 13.26 11.77 -1.44
N PRO A 220 14.35 11.33 -0.74
CA PRO A 220 15.40 10.40 -1.20
C PRO A 220 15.16 8.91 -0.87
N PHE A 221 14.06 8.54 -0.25
CA PHE A 221 13.77 7.19 0.26
C PHE A 221 13.25 6.21 -0.83
N HIS A 222 13.31 6.57 -2.11
CA HIS A 222 12.70 5.87 -3.24
C HIS A 222 13.53 4.73 -3.82
N MET A 223 14.80 4.57 -3.44
CA MET A 223 15.80 3.72 -4.15
C MET A 223 15.39 2.26 -4.29
N TRP A 224 14.53 1.75 -3.42
CA TRP A 224 14.03 0.39 -3.49
C TRP A 224 13.05 0.15 -4.64
N ALA A 225 12.26 1.19 -5.00
CA ALA A 225 11.09 1.01 -5.86
C ALA A 225 11.44 0.60 -7.31
N PRO A 226 12.44 1.20 -8.00
CA PRO A 226 12.77 0.80 -9.36
C PRO A 226 13.21 -0.67 -9.47
N ASP A 227 14.04 -1.14 -8.54
CA ASP A 227 14.56 -2.51 -8.53
C ASP A 227 13.47 -3.53 -8.21
N VAL A 228 12.63 -3.22 -7.22
CA VAL A 228 11.52 -4.08 -6.82
C VAL A 228 10.45 -4.16 -7.92
N TYR A 229 10.12 -3.03 -8.54
CA TYR A 229 9.12 -3.03 -9.63
C TYR A 229 9.61 -3.79 -10.85
N GLU A 230 10.90 -3.72 -11.16
CA GLU A 230 11.49 -4.47 -12.27
C GLU A 230 11.50 -5.98 -11.97
N GLY A 231 11.95 -6.39 -10.79
CA GLY A 231 12.18 -7.79 -10.46
C GLY A 231 10.95 -8.57 -10.04
N ALA A 232 9.99 -7.95 -9.33
CA ALA A 232 8.79 -8.63 -8.85
C ALA A 232 7.88 -9.10 -10.01
N PRO A 233 7.02 -10.12 -9.78
CA PRO A 233 5.99 -10.53 -10.73
C PRO A 233 5.13 -9.34 -11.16
N THR A 234 4.88 -9.18 -12.46
CA THR A 234 4.23 -7.97 -13.00
C THR A 234 2.86 -7.66 -12.37
N PRO A 235 1.96 -8.64 -12.10
CA PRO A 235 0.70 -8.35 -11.40
C PRO A 235 0.94 -7.86 -9.96
N ILE A 236 1.99 -8.36 -9.28
CA ILE A 236 2.34 -7.91 -7.94
C ILE A 236 2.93 -6.50 -7.96
N THR A 237 3.76 -6.17 -8.96
CA THR A 237 4.22 -4.80 -9.17
C THR A 237 3.05 -3.84 -9.34
N ALA A 238 2.02 -4.23 -10.11
CA ALA A 238 0.80 -3.45 -10.28
C ALA A 238 0.08 -3.22 -8.95
N PHE A 239 -0.12 -4.29 -8.17
CA PHE A 239 -0.78 -4.21 -6.86
C PHE A 239 0.01 -3.38 -5.85
N LEU A 240 1.33 -3.57 -5.79
CA LEU A 240 2.23 -2.81 -4.94
C LEU A 240 2.20 -1.31 -5.27
N SER A 241 2.19 -0.96 -6.57
CA SER A 241 2.21 0.44 -7.04
C SER A 241 0.94 1.22 -6.66
N VAL A 242 -0.17 0.54 -6.45
CA VAL A 242 -1.48 1.13 -6.12
C VAL A 242 -1.86 0.88 -4.68
N GLY A 243 -2.04 -0.38 -4.29
CA GLY A 243 -2.58 -0.75 -2.98
C GLY A 243 -1.70 -0.28 -1.82
N SER A 244 -0.41 -0.68 -1.85
CA SER A 244 0.55 -0.28 -0.81
C SER A 244 0.72 1.24 -0.73
N LYS A 245 0.75 1.92 -1.88
CA LYS A 245 0.87 3.38 -1.92
C LYS A 245 -0.36 4.05 -1.33
N ALA A 246 -1.57 3.64 -1.73
CA ALA A 246 -2.81 4.18 -1.18
C ALA A 246 -2.90 3.95 0.33
N ALA A 247 -2.54 2.76 0.83
CA ALA A 247 -2.51 2.47 2.26
C ALA A 247 -1.50 3.34 3.02
N SER A 248 -0.33 3.60 2.41
CA SER A 248 0.68 4.49 2.99
C SER A 248 0.23 5.94 3.06
N PHE A 249 -0.51 6.42 2.05
CA PHE A 249 -1.15 7.74 2.13
C PHE A 249 -2.29 7.78 3.14
N ALA A 250 -3.03 6.68 3.35
CA ALA A 250 -4.05 6.62 4.39
C ALA A 250 -3.44 6.82 5.79
N ILE A 251 -2.38 6.10 6.13
CA ILE A 251 -1.71 6.28 7.43
C ILE A 251 -1.02 7.63 7.56
N LEU A 252 -0.46 8.16 6.47
CA LEU A 252 0.11 9.49 6.44
C LEU A 252 -0.93 10.54 6.88
N LEU A 253 -2.12 10.51 6.26
CA LEU A 253 -3.19 11.43 6.62
C LEU A 253 -3.67 11.23 8.07
N ARG A 254 -3.85 9.97 8.52
CA ARG A 254 -4.24 9.68 9.91
C ARG A 254 -3.21 10.23 10.91
N ILE A 255 -1.94 9.94 10.72
CA ILE A 255 -0.90 10.33 11.68
C ILE A 255 -0.71 11.85 11.72
N PHE A 256 -0.65 12.51 10.57
CA PHE A 256 -0.31 13.94 10.53
C PHE A 256 -1.53 14.86 10.72
N LEU A 257 -2.70 14.50 10.18
CA LEU A 257 -3.89 15.34 10.33
C LEU A 257 -4.67 15.06 11.62
N GLU A 258 -4.70 13.83 12.12
CA GLU A 258 -5.40 13.49 13.35
C GLU A 258 -4.48 13.41 14.57
N GLY A 259 -3.25 12.90 14.40
CA GLY A 259 -2.29 12.68 15.50
C GLY A 259 -1.40 13.87 15.81
N MET A 260 -1.05 14.69 14.82
CA MET A 260 -0.12 15.82 14.98
C MET A 260 -0.59 17.11 14.29
N PRO A 261 -1.84 17.56 14.49
CA PRO A 261 -2.36 18.75 13.81
C PRO A 261 -1.62 20.04 14.21
N THR A 262 -1.15 20.14 15.45
CA THR A 262 -0.42 21.32 15.97
C THR A 262 0.97 21.48 15.37
N MET A 263 1.60 20.37 14.93
CA MET A 263 2.89 20.36 14.22
C MET A 263 2.73 20.60 12.71
N GLY A 264 1.62 21.21 12.29
CA GLY A 264 1.31 21.46 10.90
C GLY A 264 2.41 22.20 10.11
N PRO A 265 3.00 23.29 10.63
CA PRO A 265 4.07 24.00 9.94
C PRO A 265 5.31 23.13 9.66
N GLU A 266 5.72 22.31 10.64
CA GLU A 266 6.95 21.52 10.58
C GLU A 266 6.81 20.36 9.57
N TRP A 267 5.77 19.53 9.68
CA TRP A 267 5.62 18.39 8.78
C TRP A 267 5.21 18.81 7.35
N ARG A 268 4.49 19.95 7.19
CA ARG A 268 4.17 20.46 5.85
C ARG A 268 5.43 20.87 5.09
N LEU A 269 6.35 21.58 5.75
CA LEU A 269 7.62 21.97 5.14
C LEU A 269 8.42 20.73 4.71
N LEU A 270 8.47 19.68 5.54
CA LEU A 270 9.15 18.44 5.18
C LEU A 270 8.50 17.78 3.95
N PHE A 271 7.17 17.67 3.94
CA PHE A 271 6.47 17.09 2.79
C PHE A 271 6.53 17.95 1.54
N GLU A 272 6.61 19.28 1.65
CA GLU A 272 6.81 20.18 0.53
C GLU A 272 8.16 19.94 -0.15
N VAL A 273 9.24 19.86 0.63
CA VAL A 273 10.57 19.53 0.12
C VAL A 273 10.58 18.13 -0.52
N LEU A 274 10.01 17.13 0.15
CA LEU A 274 9.91 15.79 -0.40
C LEU A 274 9.07 15.76 -1.70
N ALA A 275 7.96 16.51 -1.77
CA ALA A 275 7.12 16.58 -2.96
C ALA A 275 7.89 17.13 -4.17
N ILE A 276 8.58 18.28 -4.00
CA ILE A 276 9.38 18.90 -5.05
C ILE A 276 10.47 17.93 -5.54
N MET A 277 11.26 17.37 -4.62
CA MET A 277 12.34 16.44 -4.96
C MET A 277 11.78 15.19 -5.68
N THR A 278 10.66 14.66 -5.21
CA THR A 278 10.04 13.45 -5.75
C THR A 278 9.47 13.69 -7.15
N MET A 279 8.82 14.83 -7.39
CA MET A 279 8.32 15.20 -8.72
C MET A 279 9.47 15.40 -9.71
N VAL A 280 10.50 16.15 -9.33
CA VAL A 280 11.64 16.45 -10.22
C VAL A 280 12.41 15.17 -10.55
N MET A 281 12.85 14.44 -9.53
CA MET A 281 13.68 13.24 -9.72
C MET A 281 12.89 12.12 -10.41
N GLY A 282 11.62 11.91 -10.03
CA GLY A 282 10.77 10.89 -10.63
C GLY A 282 10.57 11.10 -12.12
N ASN A 283 10.24 12.32 -12.55
CA ASN A 283 10.02 12.62 -13.97
C ASN A 283 11.34 12.55 -14.78
N LEU A 284 12.42 13.15 -14.29
CA LEU A 284 13.70 13.13 -15.00
C LEU A 284 14.26 11.71 -15.15
N ALA A 285 14.19 10.91 -14.09
CA ALA A 285 14.67 9.53 -14.13
C ALA A 285 13.79 8.63 -15.01
N ALA A 286 12.48 8.87 -15.09
CA ALA A 286 11.59 8.12 -15.97
C ALA A 286 11.95 8.24 -17.45
N LEU A 287 12.33 9.45 -17.90
CA LEU A 287 12.69 9.73 -19.28
C LEU A 287 13.92 8.95 -19.78
N THR A 288 14.81 8.57 -18.88
CA THR A 288 16.07 7.88 -19.22
C THR A 288 15.96 6.36 -19.17
N GLN A 289 14.80 5.79 -18.81
CA GLN A 289 14.63 4.36 -18.65
C GLN A 289 14.30 3.66 -19.98
N SER A 290 15.03 2.61 -20.28
CA SER A 290 14.76 1.69 -21.39
C SER A 290 13.81 0.53 -21.00
N ASN A 291 13.73 0.20 -19.70
CA ASN A 291 12.87 -0.84 -19.17
C ASN A 291 11.51 -0.27 -18.78
N LEU A 292 10.40 -0.77 -19.36
CA LEU A 292 9.06 -0.27 -19.12
C LEU A 292 8.62 -0.37 -17.65
N LYS A 293 8.96 -1.45 -16.96
CA LYS A 293 8.62 -1.61 -15.54
C LYS A 293 9.37 -0.60 -14.66
N ARG A 294 10.64 -0.34 -14.98
CA ARG A 294 11.46 0.68 -14.32
C ARG A 294 10.95 2.08 -14.62
N MET A 295 10.56 2.34 -15.86
CA MET A 295 9.95 3.62 -16.27
C MET A 295 8.65 3.86 -15.48
N LEU A 296 7.77 2.85 -15.37
CA LEU A 296 6.55 2.95 -14.57
C LEU A 296 6.83 3.06 -13.06
N ALA A 297 7.95 2.53 -12.57
CA ALA A 297 8.37 2.75 -11.19
C ALA A 297 8.70 4.23 -10.93
N TYR A 298 9.51 4.86 -11.79
CA TYR A 298 9.82 6.28 -11.67
C TYR A 298 8.60 7.17 -11.92
N SER A 299 7.71 6.81 -12.85
CA SER A 299 6.40 7.44 -13.01
C SER A 299 5.60 7.35 -11.70
N SER A 300 5.54 6.17 -11.07
CA SER A 300 4.88 5.99 -9.78
C SER A 300 5.51 6.83 -8.65
N ILE A 301 6.83 7.05 -8.68
CA ILE A 301 7.52 7.96 -7.76
C ILE A 301 7.05 9.40 -8.02
N ALA A 302 7.04 9.87 -9.27
CA ALA A 302 6.55 11.22 -9.61
C ALA A 302 5.10 11.44 -9.15
N HIS A 303 4.22 10.45 -9.34
CA HIS A 303 2.84 10.49 -8.88
C HIS A 303 2.72 10.57 -7.34
N ALA A 304 3.65 9.96 -6.57
CA ALA A 304 3.70 10.18 -5.13
C ALA A 304 3.98 11.64 -4.77
N GLY A 305 4.85 12.31 -5.53
CA GLY A 305 5.09 13.75 -5.38
C GLY A 305 3.83 14.59 -5.65
N TYR A 306 3.06 14.25 -6.69
CA TYR A 306 1.77 14.94 -6.97
C TYR A 306 0.75 14.74 -5.85
N LEU A 307 0.66 13.55 -5.28
CA LEU A 307 -0.20 13.25 -4.14
C LEU A 307 0.21 14.03 -2.88
N LEU A 308 1.52 14.19 -2.64
CA LEU A 308 2.04 14.97 -1.52
C LEU A 308 1.63 16.44 -1.58
N MET A 309 1.40 17.03 -2.76
CA MET A 309 0.87 18.40 -2.87
C MET A 309 -0.49 18.55 -2.18
N GLY A 310 -1.36 17.53 -2.29
CA GLY A 310 -2.65 17.53 -1.58
C GLY A 310 -2.50 17.47 -0.07
N VAL A 311 -1.46 16.80 0.44
CA VAL A 311 -1.12 16.74 1.87
C VAL A 311 -0.59 18.11 2.34
N VAL A 312 0.36 18.69 1.60
CA VAL A 312 0.99 20.00 1.88
C VAL A 312 -0.06 21.11 1.94
N ALA A 313 -1.04 21.08 1.05
CA ALA A 313 -2.15 22.03 1.06
C ALA A 313 -2.89 22.06 2.40
N GLY A 314 -2.94 20.95 3.14
CA GLY A 314 -3.48 20.85 4.50
C GLY A 314 -4.94 21.27 4.63
N THR A 315 -5.68 21.28 3.52
CA THR A 315 -7.09 21.68 3.45
C THR A 315 -7.98 20.51 3.10
N THR A 316 -9.25 20.57 3.48
CA THR A 316 -10.24 19.56 3.09
C THR A 316 -10.32 19.37 1.57
N ARG A 317 -10.15 20.47 0.80
CA ARG A 317 -10.10 20.41 -0.68
C ARG A 317 -8.87 19.67 -1.17
N GLY A 318 -7.69 19.92 -0.57
CA GLY A 318 -6.44 19.23 -0.92
C GLY A 318 -6.54 17.73 -0.68
N VAL A 319 -7.06 17.33 0.48
CA VAL A 319 -7.30 15.91 0.81
C VAL A 319 -8.31 15.29 -0.16
N SER A 320 -9.42 15.96 -0.45
CA SER A 320 -10.42 15.47 -1.41
C SER A 320 -9.85 15.30 -2.81
N ALA A 321 -9.05 16.27 -3.29
CA ALA A 321 -8.37 16.17 -4.59
C ALA A 321 -7.40 14.98 -4.64
N MET A 322 -6.63 14.77 -3.58
CA MET A 322 -5.73 13.62 -3.44
C MET A 322 -6.50 12.29 -3.47
N LEU A 323 -7.64 12.18 -2.77
CA LEU A 323 -8.47 10.99 -2.79
C LEU A 323 -8.99 10.69 -4.21
N ILE A 324 -9.53 11.68 -4.91
CA ILE A 324 -9.98 11.53 -6.30
C ILE A 324 -8.81 11.07 -7.19
N TYR A 325 -7.64 11.71 -7.02
CA TYR A 325 -6.43 11.34 -7.75
C TYR A 325 -6.02 9.88 -7.52
N LEU A 326 -6.02 9.41 -6.28
CA LEU A 326 -5.73 8.01 -5.93
C LEU A 326 -6.71 7.04 -6.61
N GLY A 327 -7.99 7.38 -6.64
CA GLY A 327 -8.99 6.58 -7.34
C GLY A 327 -8.69 6.46 -8.84
N VAL A 328 -8.42 7.58 -9.53
CA VAL A 328 -8.06 7.58 -10.95
C VAL A 328 -6.73 6.85 -11.18
N TYR A 329 -5.73 7.13 -10.36
CA TYR A 329 -4.41 6.51 -10.42
C TYR A 329 -4.49 4.98 -10.31
N THR A 330 -5.41 4.46 -9.50
CA THR A 330 -5.64 3.02 -9.34
C THR A 330 -5.92 2.36 -10.69
N PHE A 331 -6.88 2.86 -11.43
CA PHE A 331 -7.26 2.29 -12.72
C PHE A 331 -6.21 2.55 -13.80
N MET A 332 -5.62 3.73 -13.82
CA MET A 332 -4.58 4.09 -14.78
C MET A 332 -3.36 3.16 -14.63
N GLN A 333 -2.87 2.97 -13.42
CA GLN A 333 -1.66 2.20 -13.17
C GLN A 333 -1.88 0.69 -13.39
N LEU A 334 -3.00 0.15 -12.88
CA LEU A 334 -3.35 -1.26 -13.13
C LEU A 334 -3.56 -1.52 -14.61
N GLY A 335 -4.17 -0.58 -15.35
CA GLY A 335 -4.33 -0.66 -16.80
C GLY A 335 -2.98 -0.66 -17.53
N ALA A 336 -2.04 0.20 -17.15
CA ALA A 336 -0.70 0.23 -17.75
C ALA A 336 0.05 -1.10 -17.53
N PHE A 337 0.01 -1.65 -16.33
CA PHE A 337 0.60 -2.97 -16.07
C PHE A 337 -0.15 -4.11 -16.75
N ALA A 338 -1.46 -4.01 -16.94
CA ALA A 338 -2.25 -4.97 -17.72
C ALA A 338 -1.72 -5.08 -19.15
N VAL A 339 -1.44 -3.94 -19.79
CA VAL A 339 -0.84 -3.92 -21.13
C VAL A 339 0.53 -4.62 -21.13
N ILE A 340 1.38 -4.38 -20.11
CA ILE A 340 2.68 -5.06 -20.01
C ILE A 340 2.51 -6.58 -19.87
N VAL A 341 1.53 -7.04 -19.07
CA VAL A 341 1.24 -8.47 -18.95
C VAL A 341 0.79 -9.06 -20.29
N MET A 342 -0.02 -8.34 -21.06
CA MET A 342 -0.51 -8.79 -22.38
C MET A 342 0.60 -8.81 -23.44
N LEU A 343 1.52 -7.87 -23.40
CA LEU A 343 2.65 -7.78 -24.35
C LEU A 343 3.76 -8.81 -24.08
N ARG A 344 3.69 -9.54 -22.98
CA ARG A 344 4.66 -10.57 -22.64
C ARG A 344 4.59 -11.72 -23.65
N ARG A 345 5.70 -11.94 -24.39
CA ARG A 345 5.86 -13.11 -25.27
C ARG A 345 6.17 -14.35 -24.45
N GLN A 346 5.63 -15.49 -24.86
CA GLN A 346 5.83 -16.79 -24.19
C GLN A 346 7.31 -17.21 -24.14
N ASP A 347 8.14 -16.74 -25.07
CA ASP A 347 9.53 -17.13 -25.23
C ASP A 347 10.58 -16.09 -24.80
N ALA A 348 10.16 -14.94 -24.27
CA ALA A 348 11.06 -13.85 -23.94
C ALA A 348 11.22 -13.67 -22.42
N VAL A 349 12.28 -14.22 -21.87
CA VAL A 349 12.78 -13.96 -20.50
C VAL A 349 13.24 -12.49 -20.31
N SER A 350 13.18 -11.68 -21.35
CA SER A 350 13.70 -10.31 -21.36
C SER A 350 12.68 -9.31 -21.91
N TYR A 351 12.11 -8.48 -21.03
CA TYR A 351 11.36 -7.28 -21.39
C TYR A 351 12.25 -6.14 -21.96
N THR A 352 13.53 -6.43 -22.26
CA THR A 352 14.53 -5.43 -22.62
C THR A 352 14.47 -4.96 -24.07
N HIS A 353 13.60 -5.50 -24.92
CA HIS A 353 13.56 -5.18 -26.35
C HIS A 353 12.18 -4.83 -26.92
N LEU A 354 11.28 -4.25 -26.12
CA LEU A 354 10.21 -3.44 -26.67
C LEU A 354 10.77 -2.04 -26.95
N THR A 355 11.67 -1.95 -27.93
CA THR A 355 11.84 -0.71 -28.67
C THR A 355 10.51 -0.44 -29.35
N LEU A 356 9.76 0.56 -28.87
CA LEU A 356 8.75 1.20 -29.71
C LEU A 356 9.46 1.56 -31.01
N PRO A 357 8.94 1.12 -32.20
CA PRO A 357 9.47 1.66 -33.44
C PRO A 357 9.33 3.18 -33.32
N THR A 358 10.44 3.88 -33.38
CA THR A 358 10.46 5.32 -33.59
C THR A 358 9.70 5.57 -34.87
N ILE A 359 8.43 5.94 -34.74
CA ILE A 359 7.70 6.55 -35.85
C ILE A 359 8.20 8.00 -35.82
N LEU A 360 9.16 8.27 -36.68
CA LEU A 360 9.44 9.63 -37.16
C LEU A 360 8.23 10.08 -37.97
#